data_25a83e390c30ce61b90a3b85432ace0b
#
_entry.id   25a83e390c30ce61b90a3b85432ace0b
#
_cell.length_a   1.000
_cell.length_b   1.000
_cell.length_c   1.000
_cell.angle_alpha   90.00
_cell.angle_beta   90.00
_cell.angle_gamma   90.00
#
_symmetry.space_group_name_H-M   'P 1'
#
loop_
_entity.id
_entity.type
_entity.pdbx_description
1 polymer ?
#
loop_
_entity_poly.entity_id
_entity_poly.type
_entity_poly.pdbx_seq_one_letter_code
_entity_poly.pdbx_strand_id
1 'polypeptide(L)'
;MMNPYESDPQKIPEDDLYADVPLYGRYLPRPTDFKPDAKHINSTTPESLNYWSTVLAQCTELNRIYENDEGGRDVFALGSVIIKSSHLKATPEGRRSYRDCSYADANEVEAIRLAKKVLDDIKVPRVYFAAKINGRDVFVQERIPGVGLNIAWQYITQSQKASFKEQARQMLQKLRTITPASEISCRSYIISDPDPVHHRGIQQVEKDIIVADNKKDPDLSFMHNDVSRSNCIVDNDKIVGLVDWEMAGFFGWKTAASIHVRIRSPKRENYASLNLPEEFLDDILFWNDLYDVE
;
A
#
# COMPACT_ATOMS: atom_id res chain seq x y z
N MET A 1 16.48 -21.73 -7.03
CA MET A 1 16.58 -21.04 -5.72
C MET A 1 15.19 -21.13 -5.09
N MET A 2 15.04 -21.65 -3.87
CA MET A 2 13.74 -21.62 -3.20
C MET A 2 13.35 -20.17 -2.95
N ASN A 3 12.12 -19.81 -3.33
CA ASN A 3 11.60 -18.49 -3.04
C ASN A 3 11.57 -18.28 -1.52
N PRO A 4 12.21 -17.24 -0.97
CA PRO A 4 12.26 -17.02 0.48
C PRO A 4 10.89 -16.77 1.11
N TYR A 5 9.85 -16.55 0.29
CA TYR A 5 8.46 -16.33 0.72
C TYR A 5 7.62 -17.60 0.70
N GLU A 6 8.15 -18.71 0.20
CA GLU A 6 7.45 -19.99 0.27
C GLU A 6 7.38 -20.45 1.71
N SER A 7 6.15 -20.69 2.14
CA SER A 7 5.87 -21.32 3.44
C SER A 7 6.12 -22.83 3.33
N ASP A 8 6.36 -23.46 4.44
CA ASP A 8 6.34 -24.92 4.54
C ASP A 8 4.91 -25.41 4.25
N PRO A 9 4.66 -26.14 3.13
CA PRO A 9 3.33 -26.61 2.77
C PRO A 9 2.67 -27.47 3.86
N GLN A 10 3.47 -28.15 4.69
CA GLN A 10 2.98 -29.00 5.78
C GLN A 10 2.38 -28.22 6.94
N LYS A 11 2.58 -26.89 6.96
CA LYS A 11 2.04 -25.99 8.00
C LYS A 11 0.81 -25.23 7.56
N ILE A 12 0.36 -25.41 6.32
CA ILE A 12 -0.90 -24.83 5.84
C ILE A 12 -2.03 -25.66 6.47
N PRO A 13 -2.98 -25.03 7.19
CA PRO A 13 -4.15 -25.71 7.71
C PRO A 13 -4.94 -26.40 6.60
N GLU A 14 -5.52 -27.58 6.88
CA GLU A 14 -6.33 -28.31 5.90
C GLU A 14 -7.59 -27.55 5.45
N ASP A 15 -8.07 -26.63 6.28
CA ASP A 15 -9.22 -25.77 6.02
C ASP A 15 -8.85 -24.40 5.40
N ASP A 16 -7.58 -24.21 5.01
CA ASP A 16 -7.17 -22.97 4.36
C ASP A 16 -7.78 -22.85 2.97
N LEU A 17 -8.70 -21.90 2.81
CA LEU A 17 -9.40 -21.62 1.55
C LEU A 17 -8.48 -21.19 0.39
N TYR A 18 -7.24 -20.81 0.70
CA TYR A 18 -6.23 -20.40 -0.25
C TYR A 18 -5.06 -21.39 -0.35
N ALA A 19 -5.30 -22.67 -0.01
CA ALA A 19 -4.26 -23.70 -0.10
C ALA A 19 -3.63 -23.79 -1.50
N ASP A 20 -4.43 -23.54 -2.55
CA ASP A 20 -4.00 -23.57 -3.95
C ASP A 20 -3.32 -22.27 -4.42
N VAL A 21 -3.36 -21.20 -3.62
CA VAL A 21 -2.66 -19.96 -3.97
C VAL A 21 -1.15 -20.16 -3.85
N PRO A 22 -0.35 -19.72 -4.85
CA PRO A 22 1.10 -19.88 -4.81
C PRO A 22 1.72 -19.38 -3.51
N LEU A 23 2.51 -20.22 -2.86
CA LEU A 23 3.09 -19.92 -1.55
C LEU A 23 4.07 -18.74 -1.58
N TYR A 24 4.68 -18.46 -2.74
CA TYR A 24 5.61 -17.34 -2.90
C TYR A 24 4.93 -15.97 -2.64
N GLY A 25 3.62 -15.87 -2.83
CA GLY A 25 2.86 -14.63 -2.53
C GLY A 25 2.32 -14.56 -1.10
N ARG A 26 2.34 -15.67 -0.36
CA ARG A 26 1.78 -15.79 0.99
C ARG A 26 2.85 -15.59 2.05
N TYR A 27 2.54 -14.78 3.04
CA TYR A 27 3.38 -14.69 4.24
C TYR A 27 2.71 -15.41 5.41
N LEU A 28 3.39 -16.44 5.92
CA LEU A 28 3.10 -17.09 7.19
C LEU A 28 4.27 -16.84 8.14
N PRO A 29 4.05 -16.22 9.31
CA PRO A 29 5.09 -15.93 10.27
C PRO A 29 5.82 -17.19 10.76
N ARG A 30 7.15 -17.12 10.79
CA ARG A 30 8.02 -18.19 11.30
C ARG A 30 8.78 -17.75 12.56
N PRO A 31 9.11 -18.66 13.47
CA PRO A 31 9.92 -18.33 14.64
C PRO A 31 11.29 -17.72 14.28
N THR A 32 11.85 -18.11 13.14
CA THR A 32 13.16 -17.68 12.62
C THR A 32 13.10 -16.37 11.84
N ASP A 33 11.92 -15.79 11.60
CA ASP A 33 11.81 -14.52 10.90
C ASP A 33 12.56 -13.42 11.61
N PHE A 34 13.21 -12.56 10.83
CA PHE A 34 13.78 -11.33 11.34
C PHE A 34 12.69 -10.53 12.07
N LYS A 35 13.02 -10.03 13.26
CA LYS A 35 12.16 -9.14 14.06
C LYS A 35 12.97 -7.93 14.50
N PRO A 36 12.40 -6.71 14.40
CA PRO A 36 13.06 -5.51 14.86
C PRO A 36 13.39 -5.56 16.36
N ASP A 37 14.60 -5.10 16.72
CA ASP A 37 14.95 -4.87 18.11
C ASP A 37 14.16 -3.66 18.64
N ALA A 38 13.42 -3.86 19.72
CA ALA A 38 12.48 -2.87 20.26
C ALA A 38 13.15 -1.52 20.61
N LYS A 39 14.46 -1.53 21.00
CA LYS A 39 15.20 -0.32 21.35
C LYS A 39 15.51 0.61 20.15
N HIS A 40 15.43 0.09 18.93
CA HIS A 40 15.67 0.85 17.71
C HIS A 40 14.39 1.30 16.99
N ILE A 41 13.22 0.89 17.51
CA ILE A 41 11.92 1.27 16.93
C ILE A 41 11.65 2.75 17.16
N ASN A 42 11.27 3.48 16.09
CA ASN A 42 11.00 4.92 16.10
C ASN A 42 12.17 5.76 16.69
N SER A 43 13.38 5.32 16.47
CA SER A 43 14.60 5.97 16.97
C SER A 43 15.54 6.30 15.81
N THR A 44 16.06 7.52 15.82
CA THR A 44 17.04 8.05 14.86
C THR A 44 18.37 8.40 15.51
N THR A 45 18.67 7.84 16.69
CA THR A 45 20.01 7.97 17.30
C THR A 45 21.07 7.35 16.39
N PRO A 46 22.34 7.77 16.49
CA PRO A 46 23.42 7.19 15.69
C PRO A 46 23.48 5.65 15.78
N GLU A 47 23.22 5.09 16.97
CA GLU A 47 23.16 3.65 17.19
C GLU A 47 22.02 3.02 16.40
N SER A 48 20.83 3.63 16.42
CA SER A 48 19.66 3.14 15.71
C SER A 48 19.80 3.28 14.20
N LEU A 49 20.40 4.36 13.71
CA LEU A 49 20.71 4.53 12.29
C LEU A 49 21.67 3.45 11.80
N ASN A 50 22.71 3.12 12.60
CA ASN A 50 23.64 2.04 12.28
C ASN A 50 22.95 0.67 12.27
N TYR A 51 22.09 0.40 13.25
CA TYR A 51 21.27 -0.82 13.28
C TYR A 51 20.42 -0.96 12.01
N TRP A 52 19.63 0.07 11.67
CA TRP A 52 18.77 0.02 10.49
C TRP A 52 19.59 -0.01 9.18
N SER A 53 20.77 0.59 9.14
CA SER A 53 21.70 0.43 8.00
C SER A 53 22.16 -1.01 7.83
N THR A 54 22.43 -1.73 8.93
CA THR A 54 22.78 -3.15 8.90
C THR A 54 21.60 -4.03 8.46
N VAL A 55 20.38 -3.69 8.88
CA VAL A 55 19.16 -4.35 8.42
C VAL A 55 18.94 -4.11 6.93
N LEU A 56 19.08 -2.86 6.48
CA LEU A 56 18.93 -2.50 5.07
C LEU A 56 19.94 -3.23 4.17
N ALA A 57 21.15 -3.47 4.63
CA ALA A 57 22.16 -4.22 3.89
C ALA A 57 21.78 -5.70 3.63
N GLN A 58 20.81 -6.25 4.37
CA GLN A 58 20.25 -7.59 4.12
C GLN A 58 19.19 -7.57 3.00
N CYS A 59 18.72 -6.40 2.59
CA CYS A 59 17.77 -6.24 1.49
C CYS A 59 18.52 -6.28 0.16
N THR A 60 18.28 -7.31 -0.62
CA THR A 60 18.92 -7.60 -1.90
C THR A 60 17.86 -7.88 -2.96
N GLU A 61 18.26 -8.10 -4.20
CA GLU A 61 17.33 -8.52 -5.27
C GLU A 61 16.58 -9.82 -4.94
N LEU A 62 17.15 -10.66 -4.06
CA LEU A 62 16.53 -11.94 -3.70
C LEU A 62 15.27 -11.79 -2.83
N ASN A 63 15.18 -10.72 -2.06
CA ASN A 63 14.04 -10.45 -1.20
C ASN A 63 13.28 -9.18 -1.60
N ARG A 64 13.58 -8.63 -2.80
CA ARG A 64 12.80 -7.57 -3.44
C ARG A 64 11.49 -8.15 -3.98
N ILE A 65 10.36 -7.66 -3.47
CA ILE A 65 9.01 -8.08 -3.87
C ILE A 65 8.35 -7.11 -4.85
N TYR A 66 8.87 -5.90 -4.97
CA TYR A 66 8.43 -4.91 -5.94
C TYR A 66 9.60 -4.03 -6.36
N GLU A 67 9.77 -3.86 -7.66
CA GLU A 67 10.72 -2.94 -8.29
C GLU A 67 9.96 -1.72 -8.82
N ASN A 68 10.42 -0.52 -8.46
CA ASN A 68 9.83 0.71 -8.95
C ASN A 68 10.66 1.28 -10.10
N ASP A 69 10.20 1.13 -11.33
CA ASP A 69 10.91 1.59 -12.53
C ASP A 69 10.82 3.11 -12.76
N GLU A 70 9.94 3.82 -12.02
CA GLU A 70 9.67 5.24 -12.18
C GLU A 70 10.45 6.14 -11.20
N GLY A 71 11.55 5.66 -10.65
CA GLY A 71 12.43 6.44 -9.76
C GLY A 71 11.98 6.50 -8.30
N GLY A 72 10.94 5.75 -7.93
CA GLY A 72 10.52 5.56 -6.54
C GLY A 72 11.37 4.52 -5.80
N ARG A 73 10.89 4.10 -4.65
CA ARG A 73 11.53 3.07 -3.82
C ARG A 73 11.10 1.67 -4.23
N ASP A 74 12.02 0.73 -4.15
CA ASP A 74 11.71 -0.69 -4.20
C ASP A 74 11.14 -1.15 -2.86
N VAL A 75 10.45 -2.28 -2.87
CA VAL A 75 9.88 -2.89 -1.68
C VAL A 75 10.53 -4.25 -1.44
N PHE A 76 11.02 -4.44 -0.22
CA PHE A 76 11.68 -5.66 0.21
C PHE A 76 10.90 -6.31 1.35
N ALA A 77 10.87 -7.64 1.37
CA ALA A 77 10.35 -8.41 2.49
C ALA A 77 11.48 -9.13 3.22
N LEU A 78 11.67 -8.78 4.49
CA LEU A 78 12.70 -9.37 5.33
C LEU A 78 12.05 -9.92 6.62
N GLY A 79 11.78 -11.23 6.63
CA GLY A 79 11.07 -11.85 7.75
C GLY A 79 9.75 -11.16 8.06
N SER A 80 9.61 -10.62 9.27
CA SER A 80 8.39 -9.97 9.74
C SER A 80 8.24 -8.49 9.35
N VAL A 81 9.11 -7.96 8.49
CA VAL A 81 9.07 -6.55 8.09
C VAL A 81 9.01 -6.38 6.57
N ILE A 82 8.40 -5.27 6.15
CA ILE A 82 8.48 -4.70 4.81
C ILE A 82 9.36 -3.46 4.89
N ILE A 83 10.27 -3.31 3.92
CA ILE A 83 11.19 -2.18 3.83
C ILE A 83 11.03 -1.52 2.47
N LYS A 84 10.72 -0.23 2.45
CA LYS A 84 10.69 0.60 1.25
C LYS A 84 12.00 1.39 1.16
N SER A 85 12.80 1.20 0.10
CA SER A 85 14.08 1.90 -0.07
C SER A 85 14.56 1.89 -1.52
N SER A 86 15.34 2.90 -1.90
CA SER A 86 16.02 2.98 -3.20
C SER A 86 17.50 2.59 -3.14
N HIS A 87 17.95 1.89 -2.08
CA HIS A 87 19.38 1.64 -1.82
C HIS A 87 20.08 0.79 -2.88
N LEU A 88 19.37 -0.08 -3.59
CA LEU A 88 19.92 -0.87 -4.72
C LEU A 88 20.02 -0.08 -6.01
N LYS A 89 19.35 1.07 -6.12
CA LYS A 89 19.35 1.87 -7.35
C LYS A 89 20.66 2.66 -7.49
N ALA A 90 21.14 2.76 -8.72
CA ALA A 90 22.27 3.63 -9.04
C ALA A 90 21.92 5.08 -8.68
N THR A 91 22.95 5.83 -8.28
CA THR A 91 22.78 7.27 -8.06
C THR A 91 22.36 7.94 -9.36
N PRO A 92 21.28 8.75 -9.37
CA PRO A 92 20.85 9.44 -10.57
C PRO A 92 21.95 10.35 -11.10
N GLU A 93 22.18 10.32 -12.41
CA GLU A 93 23.16 11.17 -13.06
C GLU A 93 22.59 12.56 -13.41
N GLY A 94 23.45 13.56 -13.39
CA GLY A 94 23.15 14.94 -13.81
C GLY A 94 22.22 15.66 -12.83
N ARG A 95 21.17 16.32 -13.38
CA ARG A 95 20.20 17.09 -12.59
C ARG A 95 19.08 16.24 -11.98
N ARG A 96 19.07 14.94 -12.24
CA ARG A 96 18.08 14.04 -11.64
C ARG A 96 18.45 13.83 -10.18
N SER A 97 17.46 13.84 -9.31
CA SER A 97 17.61 13.50 -7.89
C SER A 97 16.68 12.33 -7.56
N TYR A 98 16.96 11.62 -6.46
CA TYR A 98 15.96 10.73 -5.89
C TYR A 98 14.72 11.52 -5.49
N ARG A 99 13.55 10.88 -5.55
CA ARG A 99 12.34 11.44 -4.95
C ARG A 99 12.59 11.67 -3.45
N ASP A 100 12.16 12.80 -2.94
CA ASP A 100 12.12 13.04 -1.49
C ASP A 100 10.83 12.42 -0.95
N CYS A 101 10.93 11.20 -0.44
CA CYS A 101 9.79 10.47 0.12
C CYS A 101 9.42 10.91 1.53
N SER A 102 10.09 11.89 2.13
CA SER A 102 9.85 12.31 3.51
C SER A 102 8.42 12.77 3.76
N TYR A 103 7.79 13.45 2.78
CA TYR A 103 6.38 13.85 2.85
C TYR A 103 5.43 12.64 2.79
N ALA A 104 5.73 11.67 1.92
CA ALA A 104 4.95 10.45 1.80
C ALA A 104 5.05 9.60 3.07
N ASP A 105 6.26 9.45 3.61
CA ASP A 105 6.52 8.71 4.84
C ASP A 105 5.84 9.33 6.06
N ALA A 106 5.97 10.65 6.24
CA ALA A 106 5.29 11.36 7.31
C ALA A 106 3.76 11.24 7.19
N ASN A 107 3.24 11.30 5.97
CA ASN A 107 1.82 11.11 5.68
C ASN A 107 1.36 9.69 6.01
N GLU A 108 2.12 8.67 5.62
CA GLU A 108 1.82 7.26 5.89
C GLU A 108 1.79 6.99 7.40
N VAL A 109 2.74 7.54 8.17
CA VAL A 109 2.76 7.42 9.64
C VAL A 109 1.48 7.98 10.28
N GLU A 110 1.07 9.19 9.89
CA GLU A 110 -0.13 9.84 10.44
C GLU A 110 -1.41 9.16 9.95
N ALA A 111 -1.46 8.73 8.69
CA ALA A 111 -2.58 7.98 8.14
C ALA A 111 -2.81 6.67 8.90
N ILE A 112 -1.76 5.91 9.15
CA ILE A 112 -1.79 4.68 9.95
C ILE A 112 -2.33 4.96 11.36
N ARG A 113 -1.92 6.08 11.99
CA ARG A 113 -2.41 6.48 13.31
C ARG A 113 -3.91 6.79 13.31
N LEU A 114 -4.41 7.42 12.25
CA LEU A 114 -5.84 7.70 12.09
C LEU A 114 -6.63 6.44 11.80
N ALA A 115 -6.18 5.61 10.86
CA ALA A 115 -6.86 4.38 10.46
C ALA A 115 -7.07 3.41 11.64
N LYS A 116 -6.06 3.27 12.51
CA LYS A 116 -6.14 2.44 13.73
C LYS A 116 -7.24 2.83 14.71
N LYS A 117 -7.86 4.01 14.57
CA LYS A 117 -8.97 4.42 15.45
C LYS A 117 -10.30 3.77 15.08
N VAL A 118 -10.44 3.29 13.84
CA VAL A 118 -11.72 2.80 13.31
C VAL A 118 -11.62 1.43 12.64
N LEU A 119 -10.41 0.95 12.33
CA LEU A 119 -10.18 -0.38 11.76
C LEU A 119 -9.70 -1.34 12.86
N ASP A 120 -10.64 -1.89 13.63
CA ASP A 120 -10.34 -2.78 14.75
C ASP A 120 -10.09 -4.23 14.29
N ASP A 121 -10.79 -4.63 13.21
CA ASP A 121 -10.83 -5.96 12.64
C ASP A 121 -9.88 -6.17 11.45
N ILE A 122 -9.26 -5.08 10.97
CA ILE A 122 -8.33 -5.08 9.84
C ILE A 122 -6.98 -4.54 10.32
N LYS A 123 -5.92 -5.30 10.11
CA LYS A 123 -4.58 -4.86 10.50
C LYS A 123 -4.13 -3.67 9.66
N VAL A 124 -3.68 -2.64 10.34
CA VAL A 124 -2.94 -1.52 9.77
C VAL A 124 -1.51 -1.64 10.27
N PRO A 125 -0.50 -1.62 9.39
CA PRO A 125 0.88 -1.95 9.76
C PRO A 125 1.39 -1.10 10.93
N ARG A 126 2.24 -1.68 11.76
CA ARG A 126 3.05 -0.89 12.70
C ARG A 126 4.25 -0.33 11.95
N VAL A 127 4.51 0.97 12.08
CA VAL A 127 5.75 1.57 11.58
C VAL A 127 6.86 1.36 12.61
N TYR A 128 8.00 0.92 12.14
CA TYR A 128 9.20 0.68 12.96
C TYR A 128 10.26 1.74 12.76
N PHE A 129 10.36 2.28 11.54
CA PHE A 129 11.35 3.29 11.20
C PHE A 129 10.93 4.08 9.97
N ALA A 130 11.14 5.40 9.99
CA ALA A 130 10.88 6.28 8.85
C ALA A 130 11.90 7.44 8.91
N ALA A 131 13.03 7.30 8.24
CA ALA A 131 14.07 8.33 8.19
C ALA A 131 15.08 8.06 7.07
N LYS A 132 16.01 8.99 6.86
CA LYS A 132 17.10 8.84 5.88
C LYS A 132 18.24 8.01 6.43
N ILE A 133 18.71 7.04 5.63
CA ILE A 133 19.95 6.30 5.83
C ILE A 133 20.84 6.59 4.61
N ASN A 134 22.04 7.12 4.85
CA ASN A 134 22.98 7.50 3.79
C ASN A 134 22.32 8.38 2.70
N GLY A 135 21.50 9.33 3.14
CA GLY A 135 20.81 10.30 2.27
C GLY A 135 19.61 9.77 1.51
N ARG A 136 19.22 8.50 1.68
CA ARG A 136 18.05 7.87 1.05
C ARG A 136 16.94 7.64 2.07
N ASP A 137 15.71 7.90 1.66
CA ASP A 137 14.54 7.63 2.49
C ASP A 137 14.33 6.12 2.65
N VAL A 138 14.22 5.68 3.90
CA VAL A 138 13.98 4.29 4.29
C VAL A 138 12.76 4.24 5.20
N PHE A 139 11.80 3.41 4.82
CA PHE A 139 10.59 3.19 5.59
C PHE A 139 10.48 1.70 5.93
N VAL A 140 10.32 1.39 7.22
CA VAL A 140 10.22 0.01 7.71
C VAL A 140 8.92 -0.15 8.47
N GLN A 141 8.14 -1.14 8.07
CA GLN A 141 6.84 -1.44 8.68
C GLN A 141 6.63 -2.94 8.90
N GLU A 142 5.62 -3.27 9.68
CA GLU A 142 5.14 -4.63 9.89
C GLU A 142 4.74 -5.29 8.59
N ARG A 143 5.15 -6.53 8.40
CA ARG A 143 4.63 -7.40 7.35
C ARG A 143 3.40 -8.13 7.87
N ILE A 144 2.25 -7.85 7.27
CA ILE A 144 0.98 -8.47 7.66
C ILE A 144 0.91 -9.89 7.09
N PRO A 145 0.60 -10.90 7.93
CA PRO A 145 0.37 -12.26 7.46
C PRO A 145 -0.80 -12.34 6.48
N GLY A 146 -0.69 -13.21 5.49
CA GLY A 146 -1.68 -13.38 4.44
C GLY A 146 -1.08 -13.26 3.05
N VAL A 147 -1.90 -13.04 2.05
CA VAL A 147 -1.51 -12.89 0.64
C VAL A 147 -2.15 -11.62 0.05
N GLY A 148 -1.46 -10.94 -0.84
CA GLY A 148 -2.04 -9.81 -1.57
C GLY A 148 -3.25 -10.27 -2.41
N LEU A 149 -4.35 -9.53 -2.34
CA LEU A 149 -5.57 -9.88 -3.09
C LEU A 149 -5.32 -9.93 -4.61
N ASN A 150 -4.40 -9.15 -5.12
CA ASN A 150 -4.00 -9.19 -6.53
C ASN A 150 -3.38 -10.55 -6.91
N ILE A 151 -2.64 -11.20 -6.00
CA ILE A 151 -2.05 -12.53 -6.21
C ILE A 151 -3.13 -13.60 -6.09
N ALA A 152 -3.98 -13.51 -5.06
CA ALA A 152 -5.08 -14.45 -4.85
C ALA A 152 -6.14 -14.39 -5.97
N TRP A 153 -6.28 -13.27 -6.67
CA TRP A 153 -7.40 -12.94 -7.56
C TRP A 153 -7.73 -13.99 -8.60
N GLN A 154 -6.71 -14.61 -9.20
CA GLN A 154 -6.89 -15.60 -10.24
C GLN A 154 -7.28 -17.01 -9.72
N TYR A 155 -7.18 -17.23 -8.41
CA TYR A 155 -7.45 -18.52 -7.77
C TYR A 155 -8.78 -18.55 -7.00
N ILE A 156 -9.47 -17.42 -6.88
CA ILE A 156 -10.70 -17.27 -6.11
C ILE A 156 -11.93 -17.19 -7.01
N THR A 157 -13.08 -17.61 -6.49
CA THR A 157 -14.35 -17.60 -7.19
C THR A 157 -14.94 -16.19 -7.33
N GLN A 158 -15.89 -16.01 -8.25
CA GLN A 158 -16.58 -14.73 -8.41
C GLN A 158 -17.36 -14.33 -7.14
N SER A 159 -17.88 -15.28 -6.39
CA SER A 159 -18.54 -15.00 -5.10
C SER A 159 -17.57 -14.48 -4.05
N GLN A 160 -16.36 -15.03 -3.99
CA GLN A 160 -15.29 -14.51 -3.13
C GLN A 160 -14.84 -13.10 -3.54
N LYS A 161 -14.68 -12.85 -4.86
CA LYS A 161 -14.37 -11.51 -5.39
C LYS A 161 -15.43 -10.49 -4.99
N ALA A 162 -16.72 -10.84 -5.11
CA ALA A 162 -17.83 -9.99 -4.67
C ALA A 162 -17.78 -9.73 -3.15
N SER A 163 -17.53 -10.78 -2.35
CA SER A 163 -17.37 -10.65 -0.90
C SER A 163 -16.23 -9.72 -0.53
N PHE A 164 -15.06 -9.84 -1.16
CA PHE A 164 -13.93 -8.93 -0.91
C PHE A 164 -14.24 -7.48 -1.29
N LYS A 165 -14.92 -7.26 -2.41
CA LYS A 165 -15.35 -5.91 -2.81
C LYS A 165 -16.26 -5.29 -1.74
N GLU A 166 -17.22 -6.07 -1.23
CA GLU A 166 -18.11 -5.60 -0.17
C GLU A 166 -17.36 -5.31 1.14
N GLN A 167 -16.42 -6.16 1.54
CA GLN A 167 -15.56 -5.89 2.70
C GLN A 167 -14.74 -4.62 2.52
N ALA A 168 -14.20 -4.37 1.32
CA ALA A 168 -13.47 -3.14 1.02
C ALA A 168 -14.39 -1.89 1.08
N ARG A 169 -15.63 -1.99 0.62
CA ARG A 169 -16.65 -0.93 0.76
C ARG A 169 -16.94 -0.61 2.22
N GLN A 170 -17.15 -1.64 3.04
CA GLN A 170 -17.38 -1.48 4.47
C GLN A 170 -16.17 -0.84 5.17
N MET A 171 -14.96 -1.23 4.79
CA MET A 171 -13.72 -0.61 5.28
C MET A 171 -13.65 0.87 4.90
N LEU A 172 -13.95 1.24 3.66
CA LEU A 172 -14.03 2.64 3.21
C LEU A 172 -15.08 3.44 4.00
N GLN A 173 -16.25 2.85 4.30
CA GLN A 173 -17.26 3.50 5.13
C GLN A 173 -16.78 3.72 6.58
N LYS A 174 -16.03 2.77 7.16
CA LYS A 174 -15.40 2.99 8.48
C LYS A 174 -14.39 4.14 8.45
N LEU A 175 -13.51 4.18 7.44
CA LEU A 175 -12.55 5.29 7.28
C LEU A 175 -13.27 6.64 7.13
N ARG A 176 -14.35 6.68 6.38
CA ARG A 176 -15.18 7.88 6.16
C ARG A 176 -15.76 8.49 7.45
N THR A 177 -15.84 7.73 8.53
CA THR A 177 -16.31 8.25 9.83
C THR A 177 -15.32 9.23 10.48
N ILE A 178 -14.05 9.24 10.03
CA ILE A 178 -13.05 10.19 10.50
C ILE A 178 -13.19 11.49 9.70
N THR A 179 -13.63 12.55 10.37
CA THR A 179 -13.73 13.90 9.80
C THR A 179 -12.44 14.68 10.04
N PRO A 180 -12.09 15.62 9.16
CA PRO A 180 -10.96 16.51 9.39
C PRO A 180 -11.18 17.43 10.58
N ALA A 181 -10.08 17.96 11.14
CA ALA A 181 -10.16 19.06 12.09
C ALA A 181 -10.82 20.29 11.42
N SER A 182 -11.44 21.18 12.22
CA SER A 182 -12.24 22.32 11.73
C SER A 182 -11.46 23.27 10.81
N GLU A 183 -10.14 23.31 10.94
CA GLU A 183 -9.26 24.16 10.14
C GLU A 183 -9.07 23.63 8.71
N ILE A 184 -9.33 22.33 8.48
CA ILE A 184 -9.19 21.69 7.16
C ILE A 184 -10.51 21.83 6.41
N SER A 185 -10.56 22.78 5.49
CA SER A 185 -11.75 23.07 4.69
C SER A 185 -11.62 22.66 3.21
N CYS A 186 -10.47 22.13 2.82
CA CYS A 186 -10.14 21.76 1.46
C CYS A 186 -9.54 20.35 1.41
N ARG A 187 -9.62 19.73 0.23
CA ARG A 187 -8.92 18.46 -0.05
C ARG A 187 -7.43 18.58 0.27
N SER A 188 -6.90 17.61 0.99
CA SER A 188 -5.47 17.60 1.31
C SER A 188 -5.01 16.20 1.69
N TYR A 189 -3.74 15.92 1.45
CA TYR A 189 -3.05 14.90 2.24
C TYR A 189 -3.05 15.32 3.71
N ILE A 190 -2.83 14.38 4.64
CA ILE A 190 -2.74 14.69 6.07
C ILE A 190 -1.53 15.58 6.33
N ILE A 191 -0.39 15.22 5.73
CA ILE A 191 0.81 16.05 5.71
C ILE A 191 0.84 16.79 4.39
N SER A 192 0.78 18.12 4.47
CA SER A 192 0.82 18.99 3.29
C SER A 192 2.11 18.78 2.51
N ASP A 193 1.97 18.57 1.21
CA ASP A 193 3.09 18.34 0.30
C ASP A 193 3.12 19.48 -0.73
N PRO A 194 4.19 20.28 -0.79
CA PRO A 194 4.28 21.42 -1.69
C PRO A 194 4.45 21.01 -3.16
N ASP A 195 4.98 19.82 -3.41
CA ASP A 195 5.21 19.30 -4.77
C ASP A 195 4.93 17.79 -4.88
N PRO A 196 3.67 17.38 -4.80
CA PRO A 196 3.32 15.96 -4.79
C PRO A 196 3.66 15.23 -6.11
N VAL A 197 3.82 15.94 -7.22
CA VAL A 197 4.26 15.34 -8.49
C VAL A 197 5.69 14.81 -8.36
N HIS A 198 6.60 15.61 -7.83
CA HIS A 198 7.99 15.19 -7.65
C HIS A 198 8.20 14.28 -6.44
N HIS A 199 7.58 14.61 -5.31
CA HIS A 199 7.80 13.85 -4.06
C HIS A 199 7.09 12.49 -4.07
N ARG A 200 5.83 12.43 -4.53
CA ARG A 200 5.01 11.20 -4.53
C ARG A 200 4.97 10.51 -5.88
N GLY A 201 5.40 11.20 -6.95
CA GLY A 201 5.30 10.69 -8.32
C GLY A 201 3.87 10.55 -8.82
N ILE A 202 2.93 11.36 -8.31
CA ILE A 202 1.56 11.35 -8.82
C ILE A 202 1.51 11.89 -10.25
N GLN A 203 0.56 11.39 -11.02
CA GLN A 203 0.32 11.87 -12.38
C GLN A 203 -0.27 13.29 -12.35
N GLN A 204 -0.07 14.06 -13.44
CA GLN A 204 -0.65 15.40 -13.58
C GLN A 204 -2.19 15.37 -13.42
N VAL A 205 -2.85 14.35 -13.97
CA VAL A 205 -4.30 14.17 -13.84
C VAL A 205 -4.73 14.02 -12.38
N GLU A 206 -3.96 13.34 -11.54
CA GLU A 206 -4.24 13.23 -10.11
C GLU A 206 -4.03 14.57 -9.40
N LYS A 207 -2.95 15.27 -9.73
CA LYS A 207 -2.72 16.64 -9.24
C LYS A 207 -3.88 17.54 -9.59
N ASP A 208 -4.37 17.50 -10.84
CA ASP A 208 -5.50 18.32 -11.28
C ASP A 208 -6.79 18.01 -10.51
N ILE A 209 -7.04 16.75 -10.17
CA ILE A 209 -8.18 16.35 -9.32
C ILE A 209 -8.01 16.90 -7.91
N ILE A 210 -6.82 16.78 -7.31
CA ILE A 210 -6.57 17.18 -5.92
C ILE A 210 -6.51 18.70 -5.78
N VAL A 211 -5.89 19.39 -6.75
CA VAL A 211 -5.55 20.83 -6.70
C VAL A 211 -6.52 21.70 -7.51
N ALA A 212 -7.57 21.14 -8.11
CA ALA A 212 -8.58 21.91 -8.88
C ALA A 212 -9.04 23.16 -8.12
N ASP A 213 -9.34 24.24 -8.86
CA ASP A 213 -9.67 25.57 -8.32
C ASP A 213 -10.81 25.57 -7.27
N ASN A 214 -11.63 24.54 -7.29
CA ASN A 214 -12.69 24.33 -6.30
C ASN A 214 -12.38 23.11 -5.41
N LYS A 215 -11.34 23.23 -4.57
CA LYS A 215 -10.84 22.17 -3.67
C LYS A 215 -11.81 21.77 -2.55
N LYS A 216 -13.03 22.29 -2.54
CA LYS A 216 -14.01 22.08 -1.48
C LYS A 216 -14.89 20.88 -1.81
N ASP A 217 -14.74 19.83 -1.05
CA ASP A 217 -15.71 18.74 -1.01
C ASP A 217 -16.65 18.97 0.17
N PRO A 218 -17.98 18.83 0.00
CA PRO A 218 -18.92 19.05 1.08
C PRO A 218 -18.86 17.96 2.16
N ASP A 219 -18.24 16.81 1.83
CA ASP A 219 -18.19 15.60 2.64
C ASP A 219 -16.75 15.14 2.91
N LEU A 220 -15.85 16.10 3.17
CA LEU A 220 -14.46 15.79 3.50
C LEU A 220 -14.38 14.76 4.62
N SER A 221 -13.70 13.66 4.34
CA SER A 221 -13.50 12.56 5.27
C SER A 221 -12.18 11.86 4.99
N PHE A 222 -11.71 11.07 5.93
CA PHE A 222 -10.46 10.36 5.78
C PHE A 222 -10.60 9.22 4.77
N MET A 223 -9.78 9.26 3.73
CA MET A 223 -9.75 8.28 2.63
C MET A 223 -8.34 7.74 2.44
N HIS A 224 -8.25 6.46 2.11
CA HIS A 224 -6.98 5.82 1.77
C HIS A 224 -6.42 6.28 0.42
N ASN A 225 -7.31 6.54 -0.55
CA ASN A 225 -7.05 6.96 -1.93
C ASN A 225 -6.28 5.98 -2.82
N ASP A 226 -5.92 4.82 -2.30
CA ASP A 226 -5.31 3.74 -3.08
C ASP A 226 -5.73 2.35 -2.57
N VAL A 227 -7.05 2.13 -2.46
CA VAL A 227 -7.58 0.79 -2.13
C VAL A 227 -7.56 -0.07 -3.39
N SER A 228 -6.36 -0.45 -3.80
CA SER A 228 -6.12 -1.40 -4.88
C SER A 228 -6.09 -2.83 -4.35
N ARG A 229 -6.22 -3.82 -5.25
CA ARG A 229 -6.10 -5.24 -4.87
C ARG A 229 -4.72 -5.58 -4.29
N SER A 230 -3.66 -4.89 -4.72
CA SER A 230 -2.31 -5.08 -4.19
C SER A 230 -2.13 -4.58 -2.77
N ASN A 231 -2.95 -3.62 -2.34
CA ASN A 231 -2.88 -3.03 -1.00
C ASN A 231 -3.79 -3.73 0.01
N CYS A 232 -4.65 -4.65 -0.45
CA CYS A 232 -5.47 -5.50 0.42
C CYS A 232 -4.76 -6.83 0.68
N ILE A 233 -4.47 -7.13 1.95
CA ILE A 233 -3.96 -8.43 2.37
C ILE A 233 -5.14 -9.28 2.82
N VAL A 234 -5.24 -10.49 2.29
CA VAL A 234 -6.36 -11.41 2.54
C VAL A 234 -5.88 -12.72 3.16
N ASP A 235 -6.75 -13.30 3.95
CA ASP A 235 -6.61 -14.64 4.53
C ASP A 235 -8.00 -15.19 4.84
N ASN A 236 -8.29 -16.45 4.47
CA ASN A 236 -9.55 -17.15 4.76
C ASN A 236 -10.82 -16.28 4.49
N ASP A 237 -11.04 -15.86 3.27
CA ASP A 237 -12.19 -15.05 2.82
C ASP A 237 -12.35 -13.69 3.53
N LYS A 238 -11.31 -13.21 4.20
CA LYS A 238 -11.30 -11.91 4.87
C LYS A 238 -10.20 -11.01 4.37
N ILE A 239 -10.48 -9.72 4.24
CA ILE A 239 -9.44 -8.70 4.20
C ILE A 239 -8.91 -8.58 5.63
N VAL A 240 -7.68 -9.06 5.84
CA VAL A 240 -7.03 -9.05 7.17
C VAL A 240 -6.07 -7.87 7.35
N GLY A 241 -5.75 -7.16 6.27
CA GLY A 241 -4.86 -6.01 6.34
C GLY A 241 -5.02 -5.03 5.18
N LEU A 242 -4.71 -3.77 5.44
CA LEU A 242 -4.62 -2.70 4.44
C LEU A 242 -3.27 -2.00 4.59
N VAL A 243 -2.52 -1.90 3.49
CA VAL A 243 -1.15 -1.37 3.45
C VAL A 243 -1.04 -0.20 2.47
N ASP A 244 0.11 0.50 2.48
CA ASP A 244 0.44 1.58 1.55
C ASP A 244 -0.43 2.83 1.71
N TRP A 245 -0.33 3.44 2.89
CA TRP A 245 -1.13 4.59 3.31
C TRP A 245 -0.58 5.96 2.87
N GLU A 246 0.46 5.97 2.04
CA GLU A 246 1.15 7.20 1.66
C GLU A 246 0.27 8.19 0.91
N MET A 247 -0.79 7.73 0.21
CA MET A 247 -1.74 8.56 -0.53
C MET A 247 -2.99 8.97 0.28
N ALA A 248 -3.07 8.57 1.54
CA ALA A 248 -4.23 8.86 2.36
C ALA A 248 -4.35 10.34 2.70
N GLY A 249 -5.60 10.80 2.88
CA GLY A 249 -5.87 12.19 3.19
C GLY A 249 -7.35 12.47 3.42
N PHE A 250 -7.71 13.74 3.46
CA PHE A 250 -9.09 14.21 3.59
C PHE A 250 -9.64 14.59 2.22
N PHE A 251 -10.58 13.80 1.72
CA PHE A 251 -11.21 13.94 0.41
C PHE A 251 -12.69 13.63 0.52
N GLY A 252 -13.51 14.21 -0.36
CA GLY A 252 -14.89 13.79 -0.51
C GLY A 252 -14.98 12.43 -1.23
N TRP A 253 -16.07 11.71 -0.98
CA TRP A 253 -16.33 10.40 -1.59
C TRP A 253 -16.20 10.40 -3.11
N LYS A 254 -16.84 11.39 -3.78
CA LYS A 254 -16.78 11.53 -5.25
C LYS A 254 -15.37 11.81 -5.76
N THR A 255 -14.57 12.55 -5.01
CA THR A 255 -13.17 12.84 -5.36
C THR A 255 -12.33 11.57 -5.26
N ALA A 256 -12.46 10.82 -4.16
CA ALA A 256 -11.78 9.54 -3.98
C ALA A 256 -12.21 8.52 -5.06
N ALA A 257 -13.49 8.43 -5.39
CA ALA A 257 -14.00 7.62 -6.49
C ALA A 257 -13.37 8.01 -7.84
N SER A 258 -13.26 9.32 -8.12
CA SER A 258 -12.64 9.81 -9.36
C SER A 258 -11.16 9.45 -9.44
N ILE A 259 -10.41 9.56 -8.35
CA ILE A 259 -9.00 9.12 -8.26
C ILE A 259 -8.94 7.61 -8.52
N HIS A 260 -9.77 6.83 -7.84
CA HIS A 260 -9.79 5.38 -7.99
C HIS A 260 -9.99 4.95 -9.44
N VAL A 261 -11.07 5.42 -10.08
CA VAL A 261 -11.42 5.02 -11.46
C VAL A 261 -10.42 5.55 -12.49
N ARG A 262 -9.93 6.78 -12.32
CA ARG A 262 -9.11 7.43 -13.35
C ARG A 262 -7.63 7.13 -13.23
N ILE A 263 -7.15 6.79 -12.04
CA ILE A 263 -5.72 6.67 -11.73
C ILE A 263 -5.35 5.26 -11.23
N ARG A 264 -6.11 4.71 -10.27
CA ARG A 264 -5.75 3.46 -9.59
C ARG A 264 -6.33 2.20 -10.22
N SER A 265 -7.27 2.36 -11.14
CA SER A 265 -7.98 1.24 -11.75
C SER A 265 -7.57 1.06 -13.22
N PRO A 266 -7.58 -0.20 -13.71
CA PRO A 266 -7.36 -0.47 -15.12
C PRO A 266 -8.47 0.15 -15.96
N LYS A 267 -8.13 0.59 -17.18
CA LYS A 267 -9.08 1.16 -18.12
C LYS A 267 -9.32 0.19 -19.27
N ARG A 268 -10.56 0.05 -19.71
CA ARG A 268 -10.94 -0.86 -20.82
C ARG A 268 -10.13 -0.57 -22.08
N GLU A 269 -9.85 0.69 -22.37
CA GLU A 269 -9.10 1.13 -23.54
C GLU A 269 -7.68 0.56 -23.59
N ASN A 270 -7.08 0.31 -22.42
CA ASN A 270 -5.73 -0.27 -22.33
C ASN A 270 -5.66 -1.72 -22.85
N TYR A 271 -6.81 -2.38 -22.93
CA TYR A 271 -6.93 -3.79 -23.34
C TYR A 271 -7.57 -3.96 -24.72
N ALA A 272 -7.96 -2.86 -25.39
CA ALA A 272 -8.69 -2.91 -26.65
C ALA A 272 -7.95 -3.65 -27.78
N SER A 273 -6.60 -3.58 -27.79
CA SER A 273 -5.77 -4.28 -28.79
C SER A 273 -5.57 -5.77 -28.52
N LEU A 274 -5.91 -6.25 -27.32
CA LEU A 274 -5.65 -7.63 -26.90
C LEU A 274 -6.78 -8.59 -27.28
N ASN A 275 -7.92 -8.10 -27.76
CA ASN A 275 -9.12 -8.88 -28.14
C ASN A 275 -9.50 -9.92 -27.06
N LEU A 276 -9.47 -9.53 -25.79
CA LEU A 276 -9.82 -10.40 -24.68
C LEU A 276 -11.32 -10.72 -24.71
N PRO A 277 -11.72 -11.96 -24.34
CA PRO A 277 -13.13 -12.27 -24.06
C PRO A 277 -13.71 -11.29 -23.02
N GLU A 278 -14.99 -10.95 -23.19
CA GLU A 278 -15.67 -9.97 -22.34
C GLU A 278 -15.62 -10.35 -20.85
N GLU A 279 -15.77 -11.63 -20.55
CA GLU A 279 -15.66 -12.15 -19.17
C GLU A 279 -14.32 -11.88 -18.50
N PHE A 280 -13.21 -11.87 -19.27
CA PHE A 280 -11.89 -11.51 -18.75
C PHE A 280 -11.75 -10.00 -18.53
N LEU A 281 -12.34 -9.21 -19.43
CA LEU A 281 -12.38 -7.76 -19.26
C LEU A 281 -13.19 -7.37 -18.03
N ASP A 282 -14.35 -7.98 -17.83
CA ASP A 282 -15.20 -7.76 -16.65
C ASP A 282 -14.47 -8.14 -15.36
N ASP A 283 -13.68 -9.21 -15.39
CA ASP A 283 -12.86 -9.62 -14.24
C ASP A 283 -11.70 -8.63 -13.94
N ILE A 284 -11.05 -8.12 -14.98
CA ILE A 284 -10.01 -7.09 -14.86
C ILE A 284 -10.59 -5.82 -14.25
N LEU A 285 -11.77 -5.40 -14.73
CA LEU A 285 -12.43 -4.15 -14.36
C LEU A 285 -13.28 -4.28 -13.08
N PHE A 286 -13.41 -5.49 -12.54
CA PHE A 286 -14.33 -5.81 -11.44
C PHE A 286 -14.18 -4.90 -10.21
N TRP A 287 -12.99 -4.36 -9.97
CA TRP A 287 -12.68 -3.51 -8.82
C TRP A 287 -12.93 -2.01 -9.06
N ASN A 288 -13.28 -1.63 -10.31
CA ASN A 288 -13.40 -0.22 -10.70
C ASN A 288 -14.57 0.50 -10.04
N ASP A 289 -15.67 -0.21 -9.76
CA ASP A 289 -16.88 0.30 -9.12
C ASP A 289 -16.85 0.21 -7.57
N LEU A 290 -15.65 0.10 -6.99
CA LEU A 290 -15.47 -0.02 -5.54
C LEU A 290 -16.21 1.07 -4.75
N TYR A 291 -16.26 2.28 -5.28
CA TYR A 291 -16.90 3.45 -4.65
C TYR A 291 -18.38 3.61 -5.02
N ASP A 292 -18.93 2.77 -5.91
CA ASP A 292 -20.35 2.82 -6.23
C ASP A 292 -21.12 2.18 -5.06
N VAL A 293 -21.88 3.00 -4.35
CA VAL A 293 -22.83 2.55 -3.31
C VAL A 293 -24.22 2.64 -3.90
N GLU A 294 -24.95 1.54 -3.84
CA GLU A 294 -26.37 1.49 -4.19
C GLU A 294 -27.21 2.33 -3.23
#